data_02f1a83d485a9295a5ffc52097646790
#
_entry.id   02f1a83d485a9295a5ffc52097646790
#
_cell.length_a   1.000
_cell.length_b   1.000
_cell.length_c   1.000
_cell.angle_alpha   90.00
_cell.angle_beta   90.00
_cell.angle_gamma   90.00
#
_symmetry.space_group_name_H-M   'P 1'
#
loop_
_entity.id
_entity.type
_entity.pdbx_description
1 polymer ?
#
loop_
_entity_poly.entity_id
_entity_poly.type
_entity_poly.pdbx_seq_one_letter_code
_entity_poly.pdbx_strand_id
1 'polypeptide(L)'
;YVALVVEGRYGDAVRLIRKDNPLPAVCGLICEHPCEVRCRRTMVDDPVNIRGLKRFAVDHAGDVPLPVPAVATGKKVAVIGGGPGGISAAYYLTLMGHEVTIFEQRKKLGGMLRYGIPNYRLPREELDREINHLLSLGIHVKTEVTVGEDPNIADLREEYDAVYIAIGAHIDRKIGIEGEEAQGVISAVELLREIGDDEMPDFTGKEIVVIGGGNVAMDVARSAVRLGAKRVRIAYRRRRVDMTAMEEEIEGAIEEGCELLDLHAPLRIEVDNQGRAAALWVQPQIIGPMKHGRPVPMVSTKAPVRLGCDIVIVAIGQGIESKEFEKQGIPVKRGVIEAMSWSGVKTKDITGVFAGGDCVTGPATVIRAIAAGKVAAANIDEFLGYNHVISADVEIPRVRLDDNRSCARVNMKVRQASERIKDFELIEEGMTCEEACQEARRCIRCDHFGFGILKGGRIEKW
;
A
#
# COMPACT_ATOMS: atom_id res chain seq x y z
N TYR A 1 -19.68 -9.15 1.94
CA TYR A 1 -19.00 -10.37 1.53
C TYR A 1 -18.81 -11.39 2.66
N VAL A 2 -18.62 -10.95 3.92
CA VAL A 2 -18.48 -11.86 5.09
C VAL A 2 -19.64 -12.85 5.18
N ALA A 3 -20.90 -12.41 4.98
CA ALA A 3 -22.05 -13.28 4.95
C ALA A 3 -22.03 -14.31 3.80
N LEU A 4 -21.48 -13.94 2.66
CA LEU A 4 -21.29 -14.84 1.53
C LEU A 4 -20.26 -15.92 1.83
N VAL A 5 -19.21 -15.58 2.61
CA VAL A 5 -18.25 -16.58 3.11
C VAL A 5 -18.92 -17.63 3.99
N VAL A 6 -19.84 -17.22 4.88
CA VAL A 6 -20.63 -18.17 5.73
C VAL A 6 -21.41 -19.15 4.88
N GLU A 7 -21.92 -18.72 3.72
CA GLU A 7 -22.71 -19.56 2.80
C GLU A 7 -21.86 -20.35 1.80
N GLY A 8 -20.53 -20.26 1.86
CA GLY A 8 -19.64 -20.91 0.90
C GLY A 8 -19.69 -20.29 -0.51
N ARG A 9 -20.27 -19.09 -0.67
CA ARG A 9 -20.41 -18.36 -1.94
C ARG A 9 -19.22 -17.47 -2.19
N TYR A 10 -18.02 -18.06 -2.26
CA TYR A 10 -16.75 -17.31 -2.33
C TYR A 10 -16.60 -16.50 -3.62
N GLY A 11 -17.06 -17.04 -4.76
CA GLY A 11 -17.08 -16.32 -6.03
C GLY A 11 -17.93 -15.05 -5.99
N ASP A 12 -19.12 -15.13 -5.35
CA ASP A 12 -19.97 -13.96 -5.15
C ASP A 12 -19.35 -12.95 -4.18
N ALA A 13 -18.64 -13.43 -3.15
CA ALA A 13 -17.88 -12.56 -2.26
C ALA A 13 -16.83 -11.76 -3.02
N VAL A 14 -16.07 -12.39 -3.92
CA VAL A 14 -15.06 -11.74 -4.76
C VAL A 14 -15.72 -10.74 -5.74
N ARG A 15 -16.82 -11.11 -6.41
CA ARG A 15 -17.57 -10.17 -7.28
C ARG A 15 -18.00 -8.92 -6.51
N LEU A 16 -18.54 -9.12 -5.31
CA LEU A 16 -18.99 -8.01 -4.47
C LEU A 16 -17.81 -7.13 -4.01
N ILE A 17 -16.65 -7.71 -3.70
CA ILE A 17 -15.45 -6.95 -3.34
C ILE A 17 -14.95 -6.15 -4.53
N ARG A 18 -14.90 -6.73 -5.74
CA ARG A 18 -14.41 -6.06 -6.97
C ARG A 18 -15.23 -4.85 -7.38
N LYS A 19 -16.48 -4.73 -6.94
CA LYS A 19 -17.26 -3.50 -7.11
C LYS A 19 -16.53 -2.26 -6.55
N ASP A 20 -15.82 -2.42 -5.44
CA ASP A 20 -15.15 -1.31 -4.73
C ASP A 20 -13.63 -1.45 -4.68
N ASN A 21 -13.10 -2.63 -4.96
CA ASN A 21 -11.68 -2.95 -4.89
C ASN A 21 -11.31 -3.97 -5.97
N PRO A 22 -10.65 -3.55 -7.06
CA PRO A 22 -10.28 -4.43 -8.17
C PRO A 22 -9.11 -5.38 -7.84
N LEU A 23 -8.41 -5.16 -6.71
CA LEU A 23 -7.25 -5.93 -6.26
C LEU A 23 -7.56 -6.68 -4.94
N PRO A 24 -8.56 -7.58 -4.90
CA PRO A 24 -8.94 -8.29 -3.69
C PRO A 24 -7.86 -9.23 -3.15
N ALA A 25 -7.07 -9.91 -4.00
CA ALA A 25 -5.99 -10.79 -3.60
C ALA A 25 -4.86 -9.99 -2.91
N VAL A 26 -4.37 -8.95 -3.57
CA VAL A 26 -3.38 -8.02 -2.99
C VAL A 26 -3.85 -7.50 -1.63
N CYS A 27 -5.06 -6.94 -1.57
CA CYS A 27 -5.58 -6.41 -0.31
C CYS A 27 -5.89 -7.49 0.74
N GLY A 28 -6.10 -8.72 0.34
CA GLY A 28 -6.20 -9.87 1.26
C GLY A 28 -4.89 -10.15 1.99
N LEU A 29 -3.76 -9.92 1.30
CA LEU A 29 -2.42 -10.18 1.82
C LEU A 29 -1.85 -9.01 2.64
N ILE A 30 -1.97 -7.76 2.12
CA ILE A 30 -1.14 -6.65 2.63
C ILE A 30 -1.91 -5.44 3.18
N CYS A 31 -3.25 -5.47 3.19
CA CYS A 31 -4.04 -4.34 3.69
C CYS A 31 -3.85 -4.14 5.19
N GLU A 32 -3.65 -2.89 5.61
CA GLU A 32 -3.58 -2.48 7.03
C GLU A 32 -4.94 -2.54 7.76
N HIS A 33 -5.95 -3.16 7.16
CA HIS A 33 -7.31 -3.45 7.66
C HIS A 33 -7.96 -2.36 8.54
N PRO A 34 -8.02 -1.08 8.12
CA PRO A 34 -8.66 -0.02 8.92
C PRO A 34 -10.15 -0.26 9.17
N CYS A 35 -10.78 -1.16 8.41
CA CYS A 35 -12.15 -1.61 8.63
C CYS A 35 -12.31 -2.41 9.93
N GLU A 36 -11.28 -3.12 10.39
CA GLU A 36 -11.30 -3.89 11.64
C GLU A 36 -11.27 -2.96 12.85
N VAL A 37 -10.49 -1.86 12.80
CA VAL A 37 -10.48 -0.83 13.85
C VAL A 37 -11.86 -0.21 14.07
N ARG A 38 -12.70 -0.18 13.03
CA ARG A 38 -14.07 0.34 13.09
C ARG A 38 -15.13 -0.75 13.20
N CYS A 39 -14.75 -2.00 13.36
CA CYS A 39 -15.67 -3.12 13.46
C CYS A 39 -16.48 -3.03 14.76
N ARG A 40 -17.80 -3.04 14.64
CA ARG A 40 -18.69 -2.96 15.82
C ARG A 40 -18.69 -4.23 16.67
N ARG A 41 -18.13 -5.33 16.18
CA ARG A 41 -17.92 -6.52 16.99
C ARG A 41 -17.05 -6.25 18.23
N THR A 42 -16.19 -5.23 18.19
CA THR A 42 -15.42 -4.75 19.35
C THR A 42 -16.26 -4.37 20.56
N MET A 43 -17.59 -4.19 20.40
CA MET A 43 -18.52 -3.98 21.51
C MET A 43 -18.86 -5.29 22.25
N VAL A 44 -18.52 -6.44 21.70
CA VAL A 44 -18.80 -7.77 22.27
C VAL A 44 -17.49 -8.46 22.69
N ASP A 45 -16.54 -8.48 21.76
CA ASP A 45 -15.22 -9.09 21.91
C ASP A 45 -14.24 -8.45 20.89
N ASP A 46 -13.31 -9.21 20.28
CA ASP A 46 -12.39 -8.70 19.27
C ASP A 46 -13.07 -8.40 17.92
N PRO A 47 -12.52 -7.47 17.11
CA PRO A 47 -13.04 -7.21 15.76
C PRO A 47 -13.00 -8.49 14.91
N VAL A 48 -13.90 -8.59 13.94
CA VAL A 48 -13.85 -9.66 12.92
C VAL A 48 -12.60 -9.52 12.09
N ASN A 49 -11.92 -10.63 11.80
CA ASN A 49 -10.76 -10.69 10.90
C ASN A 49 -11.23 -10.51 9.44
N ILE A 50 -11.56 -9.28 9.08
CA ILE A 50 -12.17 -8.90 7.80
C ILE A 50 -11.19 -9.10 6.67
N ARG A 51 -9.89 -8.79 6.88
CA ARG A 51 -8.82 -8.99 5.91
C ARG A 51 -8.60 -10.49 5.65
N GLY A 52 -8.48 -11.28 6.69
CA GLY A 52 -8.31 -12.73 6.58
C GLY A 52 -9.48 -13.41 5.85
N LEU A 53 -10.72 -13.01 6.14
CA LEU A 53 -11.89 -13.51 5.42
C LEU A 53 -11.94 -13.08 3.95
N LYS A 54 -11.41 -11.90 3.60
CA LYS A 54 -11.24 -11.48 2.21
C LYS A 54 -10.25 -12.38 1.49
N ARG A 55 -9.09 -12.62 2.09
CA ARG A 55 -8.07 -13.51 1.56
C ARG A 55 -8.64 -14.92 1.37
N PHE A 56 -9.26 -15.47 2.39
CA PHE A 56 -9.89 -16.79 2.32
C PHE A 56 -10.89 -16.90 1.16
N ALA A 57 -11.74 -15.87 0.98
CA ALA A 57 -12.70 -15.86 -0.13
C ALA A 57 -12.00 -15.89 -1.49
N VAL A 58 -10.92 -15.13 -1.67
CA VAL A 58 -10.13 -15.10 -2.91
C VAL A 58 -9.45 -16.45 -3.16
N ASP A 59 -8.80 -17.01 -2.15
CA ASP A 59 -8.06 -18.26 -2.24
C ASP A 59 -8.97 -19.46 -2.61
N HIS A 60 -10.28 -19.39 -2.28
CA HIS A 60 -11.24 -20.46 -2.49
C HIS A 60 -12.31 -20.17 -3.55
N ALA A 61 -12.29 -18.99 -4.19
CA ALA A 61 -13.30 -18.59 -5.17
C ALA A 61 -13.16 -19.28 -6.53
N GLY A 62 -11.99 -19.87 -6.82
CA GLY A 62 -11.65 -20.34 -8.15
C GLY A 62 -11.54 -19.19 -9.16
N ASP A 63 -11.81 -19.49 -10.41
CA ASP A 63 -11.83 -18.47 -11.46
C ASP A 63 -13.15 -17.69 -11.41
N VAL A 64 -13.05 -16.40 -11.08
CA VAL A 64 -14.19 -15.48 -11.00
C VAL A 64 -14.11 -14.51 -12.16
N PRO A 65 -15.02 -14.60 -13.16
CA PRO A 65 -14.98 -13.73 -14.32
C PRO A 65 -15.14 -12.25 -13.93
N LEU A 66 -14.51 -11.40 -14.72
CA LEU A 66 -14.66 -9.94 -14.59
C LEU A 66 -16.05 -9.51 -15.13
N PRO A 67 -16.59 -8.39 -14.63
CA PRO A 67 -17.79 -7.80 -15.18
C PRO A 67 -17.60 -7.46 -16.67
N VAL A 68 -18.67 -7.55 -17.43
CA VAL A 68 -18.68 -7.14 -18.83
C VAL A 68 -18.66 -5.62 -18.89
N PRO A 69 -17.72 -5.00 -19.65
CA PRO A 69 -17.70 -3.55 -19.85
C PRO A 69 -18.99 -3.02 -20.49
N ALA A 70 -19.30 -1.77 -20.19
CA ALA A 70 -20.37 -1.05 -20.89
C ALA A 70 -20.05 -0.91 -22.39
N VAL A 71 -21.05 -0.45 -23.16
CA VAL A 71 -20.85 -0.19 -24.59
C VAL A 71 -19.73 0.83 -24.80
N ALA A 72 -18.86 0.59 -25.78
CA ALA A 72 -17.73 1.46 -26.07
C ALA A 72 -18.17 2.91 -26.30
N THR A 73 -17.57 3.81 -25.56
CA THR A 73 -17.87 5.25 -25.61
C THR A 73 -17.12 5.98 -26.73
N GLY A 74 -16.07 5.36 -27.28
CA GLY A 74 -15.12 5.98 -28.19
C GLY A 74 -14.19 7.01 -27.55
N LYS A 75 -14.23 7.14 -26.21
CA LYS A 75 -13.37 8.05 -25.44
C LYS A 75 -12.09 7.36 -25.02
N LYS A 76 -10.97 8.10 -25.11
CA LYS A 76 -9.63 7.62 -24.76
C LYS A 76 -9.12 8.29 -23.49
N VAL A 77 -8.60 7.50 -22.56
CA VAL A 77 -8.04 8.02 -21.31
C VAL A 77 -6.60 7.53 -21.12
N ALA A 78 -5.69 8.48 -20.90
CA ALA A 78 -4.32 8.18 -20.51
C ALA A 78 -4.21 8.10 -18.99
N VAL A 79 -3.58 7.04 -18.46
CA VAL A 79 -3.28 6.85 -17.03
C VAL A 79 -1.76 6.84 -16.86
N ILE A 80 -1.21 7.78 -16.11
CA ILE A 80 0.23 7.90 -15.87
C ILE A 80 0.57 7.26 -14.54
N GLY A 81 1.22 6.10 -14.59
CA GLY A 81 1.61 5.26 -13.46
C GLY A 81 0.77 4.00 -13.33
N GLY A 82 1.45 2.86 -13.36
CA GLY A 82 0.88 1.50 -13.26
C GLY A 82 0.86 0.95 -11.82
N GLY A 83 0.79 1.82 -10.82
CA GLY A 83 0.58 1.45 -9.42
C GLY A 83 -0.90 1.19 -9.09
N PRO A 84 -1.24 0.87 -7.82
CA PRO A 84 -2.60 0.49 -7.43
C PRO A 84 -3.66 1.55 -7.76
N GLY A 85 -3.31 2.84 -7.70
CA GLY A 85 -4.21 3.93 -8.06
C GLY A 85 -4.52 3.98 -9.55
N GLY A 86 -3.47 3.85 -10.39
CA GLY A 86 -3.61 3.84 -11.85
C GLY A 86 -4.33 2.60 -12.36
N ILE A 87 -3.95 1.42 -11.87
CA ILE A 87 -4.62 0.14 -12.19
C ILE A 87 -6.10 0.20 -11.81
N SER A 88 -6.43 0.75 -10.63
CA SER A 88 -7.81 0.90 -10.19
C SER A 88 -8.60 1.84 -11.10
N ALA A 89 -8.04 2.99 -11.47
CA ALA A 89 -8.69 3.91 -12.40
C ALA A 89 -8.90 3.27 -13.77
N ALA A 90 -7.87 2.60 -14.30
CA ALA A 90 -7.95 1.93 -15.59
C ALA A 90 -9.05 0.85 -15.61
N TYR A 91 -9.13 0.04 -14.55
CA TYR A 91 -10.17 -0.97 -14.40
C TYR A 91 -11.58 -0.37 -14.48
N TYR A 92 -11.88 0.65 -13.66
CA TYR A 92 -13.21 1.24 -13.62
C TYR A 92 -13.56 1.99 -14.92
N LEU A 93 -12.60 2.73 -15.49
CA LEU A 93 -12.80 3.41 -16.77
C LEU A 93 -13.08 2.43 -17.92
N THR A 94 -12.36 1.31 -17.95
CA THR A 94 -12.61 0.26 -18.95
C THR A 94 -13.98 -0.40 -18.74
N LEU A 95 -14.41 -0.64 -17.50
CA LEU A 95 -15.78 -1.11 -17.23
C LEU A 95 -16.85 -0.08 -17.66
N MET A 96 -16.53 1.20 -17.64
CA MET A 96 -17.40 2.28 -18.13
C MET A 96 -17.38 2.42 -19.68
N GLY A 97 -16.65 1.56 -20.39
CA GLY A 97 -16.61 1.52 -21.86
C GLY A 97 -15.59 2.47 -22.49
N HIS A 98 -14.67 3.06 -21.72
CA HIS A 98 -13.59 3.89 -22.24
C HIS A 98 -12.38 3.06 -22.68
N GLU A 99 -11.66 3.54 -23.70
CA GLU A 99 -10.36 3.00 -24.11
C GLU A 99 -9.28 3.57 -23.19
N VAL A 100 -8.54 2.69 -22.49
CA VAL A 100 -7.57 3.13 -21.49
C VAL A 100 -6.18 2.65 -21.84
N THR A 101 -5.20 3.60 -21.76
CA THR A 101 -3.78 3.29 -21.87
C THR A 101 -3.04 3.69 -20.60
N ILE A 102 -2.36 2.72 -19.99
CA ILE A 102 -1.45 2.97 -18.85
C ILE A 102 -0.04 3.21 -19.38
N PHE A 103 0.56 4.32 -18.96
CA PHE A 103 1.98 4.63 -19.17
C PHE A 103 2.74 4.37 -17.88
N GLU A 104 3.69 3.46 -17.90
CA GLU A 104 4.49 3.06 -16.75
C GLU A 104 5.98 3.23 -17.07
N GLN A 105 6.71 3.92 -16.19
CA GLN A 105 8.15 4.15 -16.37
C GLN A 105 9.01 2.89 -16.17
N ARG A 106 8.49 1.88 -15.46
CA ARG A 106 9.21 0.64 -15.18
C ARG A 106 8.83 -0.48 -16.14
N LYS A 107 9.62 -1.56 -16.10
CA LYS A 107 9.39 -2.76 -16.93
C LYS A 107 8.08 -3.48 -16.61
N LYS A 108 7.61 -3.42 -15.36
CA LYS A 108 6.43 -4.15 -14.89
C LYS A 108 5.48 -3.24 -14.12
N LEU A 109 4.18 -3.49 -14.25
CA LEU A 109 3.15 -2.84 -13.43
C LEU A 109 3.22 -3.28 -11.97
N GLY A 110 2.52 -2.53 -11.12
CA GLY A 110 2.35 -2.79 -9.69
C GLY A 110 2.80 -1.62 -8.82
N GLY A 111 3.66 -0.73 -9.31
CA GLY A 111 4.17 0.40 -8.51
C GLY A 111 4.71 -0.07 -7.17
N MET A 112 4.37 0.60 -6.06
CA MET A 112 4.84 0.24 -4.72
C MET A 112 4.37 -1.15 -4.22
N LEU A 113 3.39 -1.79 -4.86
CA LEU A 113 3.05 -3.19 -4.58
C LEU A 113 4.20 -4.13 -4.95
N ARG A 114 4.88 -3.84 -6.05
CA ARG A 114 6.03 -4.62 -6.55
C ARG A 114 7.34 -4.11 -5.97
N TYR A 115 7.55 -2.80 -6.02
CA TYR A 115 8.82 -2.14 -5.76
C TYR A 115 8.98 -1.63 -4.33
N GLY A 116 8.00 -1.86 -3.47
CA GLY A 116 8.01 -1.42 -2.09
C GLY A 116 7.58 -2.48 -1.06
N ILE A 117 7.00 -3.60 -1.51
CA ILE A 117 6.54 -4.68 -0.62
C ILE A 117 7.30 -5.95 -0.97
N PRO A 118 8.01 -6.61 -0.02
CA PRO A 118 8.77 -7.82 -0.26
C PRO A 118 7.89 -9.02 -0.66
N ASN A 119 8.50 -9.97 -1.38
CA ASN A 119 7.82 -11.18 -1.88
C ASN A 119 7.19 -12.01 -0.76
N TYR A 120 7.82 -12.09 0.40
CA TYR A 120 7.33 -12.86 1.54
C TYR A 120 6.02 -12.31 2.15
N ARG A 121 5.61 -11.07 1.79
CA ARG A 121 4.31 -10.48 2.13
C ARG A 121 3.35 -10.46 0.94
N LEU A 122 3.87 -10.21 -0.25
CA LEU A 122 3.10 -10.16 -1.49
C LEU A 122 3.84 -10.91 -2.60
N PRO A 123 3.56 -12.20 -2.79
CA PRO A 123 4.16 -13.00 -3.85
C PRO A 123 3.96 -12.37 -5.22
N ARG A 124 5.02 -12.31 -6.01
CA ARG A 124 4.99 -11.70 -7.35
C ARG A 124 4.01 -12.39 -8.28
N GLU A 125 3.90 -13.69 -8.17
CA GLU A 125 2.94 -14.49 -8.96
C GLU A 125 1.49 -14.09 -8.69
N GLU A 126 1.15 -13.86 -7.42
CA GLU A 126 -0.19 -13.41 -7.02
C GLU A 126 -0.49 -12.00 -7.54
N LEU A 127 0.49 -11.10 -7.44
CA LEU A 127 0.37 -9.74 -7.96
C LEU A 127 0.21 -9.76 -9.49
N ASP A 128 1.03 -10.52 -10.19
CA ASP A 128 1.01 -10.60 -11.66
C ASP A 128 -0.29 -11.27 -12.14
N ARG A 129 -0.74 -12.32 -11.46
CA ARG A 129 -2.02 -12.97 -11.77
C ARG A 129 -3.19 -11.99 -11.67
N GLU A 130 -3.25 -11.21 -10.60
CA GLU A 130 -4.34 -10.25 -10.39
C GLU A 130 -4.27 -9.10 -11.40
N ILE A 131 -3.09 -8.52 -11.65
CA ILE A 131 -2.91 -7.49 -12.67
C ILE A 131 -3.29 -8.00 -14.06
N ASN A 132 -2.76 -9.14 -14.48
CA ASN A 132 -3.03 -9.72 -15.82
C ASN A 132 -4.51 -10.03 -16.01
N HIS A 133 -5.20 -10.47 -14.94
CA HIS A 133 -6.64 -10.67 -14.97
C HIS A 133 -7.39 -9.36 -15.27
N LEU A 134 -7.00 -8.24 -14.65
CA LEU A 134 -7.60 -6.93 -14.95
C LEU A 134 -7.27 -6.44 -16.36
N LEU A 135 -6.03 -6.66 -16.83
CA LEU A 135 -5.59 -6.28 -18.19
C LEU A 135 -6.36 -7.05 -19.27
N SER A 136 -6.90 -8.25 -18.98
CA SER A 136 -7.72 -9.02 -19.92
C SER A 136 -9.01 -8.31 -20.34
N LEU A 137 -9.40 -7.22 -19.68
CA LEU A 137 -10.51 -6.35 -20.12
C LEU A 137 -10.17 -5.51 -21.37
N GLY A 138 -8.92 -5.54 -21.86
CA GLY A 138 -8.48 -4.76 -23.02
C GLY A 138 -7.76 -3.45 -22.64
N ILE A 139 -7.26 -3.34 -21.41
CA ILE A 139 -6.44 -2.19 -20.99
C ILE A 139 -5.11 -2.25 -21.72
N HIS A 140 -4.76 -1.17 -22.42
CA HIS A 140 -3.45 -1.03 -23.08
C HIS A 140 -2.38 -0.62 -22.09
N VAL A 141 -1.16 -1.13 -22.27
CA VAL A 141 -0.02 -0.81 -21.40
C VAL A 141 1.21 -0.44 -22.24
N LYS A 142 1.83 0.68 -21.90
CA LYS A 142 3.13 1.10 -22.43
C LYS A 142 4.11 1.18 -21.25
N THR A 143 4.96 0.18 -21.11
CA THR A 143 6.02 0.14 -20.09
C THR A 143 7.29 0.82 -20.60
N GLU A 144 8.21 1.16 -19.66
CA GLU A 144 9.47 1.85 -19.95
C GLU A 144 9.27 3.23 -20.60
N VAL A 145 8.13 3.89 -20.29
CA VAL A 145 7.77 5.22 -20.76
C VAL A 145 7.69 6.18 -19.57
N THR A 146 8.62 7.12 -19.52
CA THR A 146 8.60 8.20 -18.50
C THR A 146 7.88 9.41 -19.06
N VAL A 147 6.66 9.62 -18.58
CA VAL A 147 5.89 10.82 -18.94
C VAL A 147 6.50 12.03 -18.26
N GLY A 148 6.75 13.07 -19.04
CA GLY A 148 7.36 14.31 -18.58
C GLY A 148 8.19 14.98 -19.66
N GLU A 149 8.96 14.23 -20.43
CA GLU A 149 9.73 14.74 -21.55
C GLU A 149 9.14 14.28 -22.90
N ASP A 150 9.02 12.98 -23.08
CA ASP A 150 8.44 12.35 -24.28
C ASP A 150 7.77 11.01 -23.88
N PRO A 151 6.41 10.93 -23.89
CA PRO A 151 5.47 12.04 -24.13
C PRO A 151 5.38 13.03 -22.95
N ASN A 152 5.05 14.26 -23.22
CA ASN A 152 4.72 15.27 -22.23
C ASN A 152 3.19 15.36 -22.01
N ILE A 153 2.75 16.16 -21.04
CA ILE A 153 1.30 16.31 -20.72
C ILE A 153 0.51 16.94 -21.87
N ALA A 154 1.10 17.84 -22.64
CA ALA A 154 0.42 18.46 -23.77
C ALA A 154 0.17 17.45 -24.88
N ASP A 155 1.17 16.62 -25.21
CA ASP A 155 1.05 15.53 -26.20
C ASP A 155 -0.07 14.55 -25.81
N LEU A 156 -0.11 14.16 -24.54
CA LEU A 156 -1.17 13.26 -24.06
C LEU A 156 -2.57 13.90 -24.12
N ARG A 157 -2.67 15.21 -23.92
CA ARG A 157 -3.96 15.93 -24.03
C ARG A 157 -4.43 16.13 -25.47
N GLU A 158 -3.53 16.04 -26.45
CA GLU A 158 -3.88 16.03 -27.87
C GLU A 158 -4.37 14.65 -28.33
N GLU A 159 -3.80 13.57 -27.78
CA GLU A 159 -4.12 12.20 -28.18
C GLU A 159 -5.30 11.59 -27.38
N TYR A 160 -5.49 12.02 -26.13
CA TYR A 160 -6.47 11.45 -25.18
C TYR A 160 -7.50 12.50 -24.73
N ASP A 161 -8.76 12.08 -24.56
CA ASP A 161 -9.86 12.93 -24.07
C ASP A 161 -9.70 13.33 -22.58
N ALA A 162 -8.98 12.51 -21.79
CA ALA A 162 -8.63 12.82 -20.39
C ALA A 162 -7.30 12.16 -20.00
N VAL A 163 -6.62 12.76 -19.00
CA VAL A 163 -5.35 12.27 -18.45
C VAL A 163 -5.48 12.13 -16.94
N TYR A 164 -5.08 11.00 -16.39
CA TYR A 164 -5.02 10.76 -14.95
C TYR A 164 -3.59 10.55 -14.47
N ILE A 165 -3.11 11.40 -13.56
CA ILE A 165 -1.78 11.35 -12.97
C ILE A 165 -1.83 10.53 -11.66
N ALA A 166 -1.21 9.35 -11.66
CA ALA A 166 -1.18 8.39 -10.56
C ALA A 166 0.25 7.90 -10.25
N ILE A 167 1.22 8.82 -10.34
CA ILE A 167 2.66 8.52 -10.22
C ILE A 167 3.12 8.07 -8.83
N GLY A 168 2.26 8.17 -7.81
CA GLY A 168 2.57 7.71 -6.46
C GLY A 168 3.63 8.55 -5.75
N ALA A 169 4.36 7.90 -4.80
CA ALA A 169 5.48 8.46 -4.06
C ALA A 169 6.55 7.36 -3.94
N HIS A 170 7.67 7.50 -4.67
CA HIS A 170 8.65 6.44 -4.84
C HIS A 170 10.11 6.93 -4.86
N ILE A 171 10.37 8.18 -4.48
CA ILE A 171 11.71 8.69 -4.23
C ILE A 171 12.00 8.70 -2.74
N ASP A 172 13.26 8.52 -2.36
CA ASP A 172 13.70 8.53 -0.98
C ASP A 172 13.74 9.95 -0.39
N ARG A 173 13.81 10.00 0.93
CA ARG A 173 14.08 11.22 1.69
C ARG A 173 15.39 11.10 2.41
N LYS A 174 16.23 12.09 2.24
CA LYS A 174 17.50 12.21 2.97
C LYS A 174 17.26 12.63 4.43
N ILE A 175 18.12 12.15 5.32
CA ILE A 175 18.07 12.50 6.75
C ILE A 175 18.66 13.90 6.97
N GLY A 176 19.68 14.28 6.21
CA GLY A 176 20.42 15.52 6.35
C GLY A 176 21.42 15.51 7.49
N ILE A 177 22.09 14.39 7.75
CA ILE A 177 23.13 14.23 8.77
C ILE A 177 24.51 14.05 8.14
N GLU A 178 25.55 14.36 8.90
CA GLU A 178 26.94 14.15 8.48
C GLU A 178 27.21 12.67 8.18
N GLY A 179 27.86 12.38 7.04
CA GLY A 179 28.20 11.05 6.60
C GLY A 179 27.12 10.34 5.80
N GLU A 180 25.99 10.96 5.52
CA GLU A 180 24.86 10.36 4.78
C GLU A 180 25.22 9.93 3.34
N GLU A 181 26.24 10.56 2.74
CA GLU A 181 26.71 10.24 1.38
C GLU A 181 27.82 9.16 1.36
N ALA A 182 28.11 8.54 2.51
CA ALA A 182 29.14 7.51 2.58
C ALA A 182 28.75 6.23 1.86
N GLN A 183 29.73 5.51 1.31
CA GLN A 183 29.49 4.17 0.77
C GLN A 183 28.95 3.23 1.86
N GLY A 184 27.89 2.47 1.56
CA GLY A 184 27.18 1.63 2.54
C GLY A 184 26.00 2.33 3.21
N VAL A 185 25.73 3.61 2.87
CA VAL A 185 24.45 4.25 3.19
C VAL A 185 23.52 4.09 2.01
N ILE A 186 22.41 3.39 2.19
CA ILE A 186 21.49 3.05 1.10
C ILE A 186 20.05 3.47 1.44
N SER A 187 19.29 3.79 0.42
CA SER A 187 17.86 4.08 0.52
C SER A 187 17.07 2.78 0.70
N ALA A 188 16.10 2.77 1.62
CA ALA A 188 15.14 1.68 1.74
C ALA A 188 14.30 1.51 0.46
N VAL A 189 13.98 2.61 -0.22
CA VAL A 189 13.20 2.59 -1.46
C VAL A 189 14.00 1.95 -2.59
N GLU A 190 15.30 2.27 -2.70
CA GLU A 190 16.20 1.66 -3.70
C GLU A 190 16.38 0.18 -3.43
N LEU A 191 16.70 -0.21 -2.20
CA LEU A 191 16.84 -1.62 -1.82
C LEU A 191 15.60 -2.45 -2.15
N LEU A 192 14.41 -1.96 -1.77
CA LEU A 192 13.16 -2.69 -2.08
C LEU A 192 12.86 -2.72 -3.57
N ARG A 193 13.30 -1.71 -4.33
CA ARG A 193 13.17 -1.68 -5.77
C ARG A 193 14.06 -2.73 -6.44
N GLU A 194 15.34 -2.85 -6.05
CA GLU A 194 16.25 -3.88 -6.50
C GLU A 194 15.67 -5.28 -6.24
N ILE A 195 15.22 -5.53 -5.01
CA ILE A 195 14.50 -6.76 -4.65
C ILE A 195 13.24 -6.97 -5.52
N GLY A 196 12.53 -5.90 -5.84
CA GLY A 196 11.35 -5.92 -6.70
C GLY A 196 11.65 -6.23 -8.17
N ASP A 197 12.85 -5.95 -8.63
CA ASP A 197 13.39 -6.29 -9.95
C ASP A 197 14.12 -7.65 -9.96
N ASP A 198 14.00 -8.44 -8.87
CA ASP A 198 14.68 -9.73 -8.65
C ASP A 198 16.23 -9.61 -8.51
N GLU A 199 16.72 -8.41 -8.21
CA GLU A 199 18.12 -8.15 -7.90
C GLU A 199 18.32 -8.26 -6.38
N MET A 200 18.88 -9.40 -5.92
CA MET A 200 19.05 -9.69 -4.49
C MET A 200 20.47 -9.32 -4.04
N PRO A 201 20.68 -8.23 -3.27
CA PRO A 201 21.98 -7.91 -2.71
C PRO A 201 22.42 -8.95 -1.68
N ASP A 202 23.72 -9.15 -1.55
CA ASP A 202 24.31 -10.04 -0.54
C ASP A 202 24.70 -9.26 0.72
N PHE A 203 24.05 -9.55 1.84
CA PHE A 203 24.36 -8.97 3.14
C PHE A 203 25.03 -9.97 4.09
N THR A 204 25.54 -11.09 3.56
CA THR A 204 26.17 -12.15 4.37
C THR A 204 27.27 -11.58 5.28
N GLY A 205 27.09 -11.80 6.59
CA GLY A 205 28.04 -11.38 7.62
C GLY A 205 28.05 -9.88 7.96
N LYS A 206 27.23 -9.05 7.32
CA LYS A 206 27.15 -7.59 7.55
C LYS A 206 26.37 -7.26 8.82
N GLU A 207 26.81 -6.22 9.51
CA GLU A 207 26.03 -5.56 10.55
C GLU A 207 25.29 -4.35 9.96
N ILE A 208 23.97 -4.32 10.11
CA ILE A 208 23.08 -3.35 9.46
C ILE A 208 22.33 -2.54 10.51
N VAL A 209 22.21 -1.23 10.27
CA VAL A 209 21.32 -0.35 11.04
C VAL A 209 20.28 0.26 10.12
N VAL A 210 19.01 0.02 10.42
CA VAL A 210 17.85 0.61 9.72
C VAL A 210 17.38 1.83 10.50
N ILE A 211 17.21 2.96 9.83
CA ILE A 211 16.69 4.20 10.44
C ILE A 211 15.24 4.38 10.03
N GLY A 212 14.31 4.20 10.96
CA GLY A 212 12.88 4.39 10.69
C GLY A 212 11.97 3.58 11.59
N GLY A 213 10.66 3.82 11.50
CA GLY A 213 9.65 3.13 12.31
C GLY A 213 8.30 2.99 11.59
N GLY A 214 8.31 2.99 10.27
CA GLY A 214 7.15 2.65 9.42
C GLY A 214 7.25 1.24 8.85
N ASN A 215 6.20 0.79 8.13
CA ASN A 215 6.19 -0.53 7.50
C ASN A 215 7.41 -0.77 6.59
N VAL A 216 7.83 0.25 5.83
CA VAL A 216 9.04 0.18 4.98
C VAL A 216 10.30 -0.17 5.79
N ALA A 217 10.44 0.40 7.01
CA ALA A 217 11.58 0.08 7.88
C ALA A 217 11.54 -1.38 8.35
N MET A 218 10.36 -1.91 8.65
CA MET A 218 10.18 -3.32 9.00
C MET A 218 10.48 -4.22 7.80
N ASP A 219 9.96 -3.87 6.63
CA ASP A 219 10.17 -4.61 5.39
C ASP A 219 11.66 -4.73 5.02
N VAL A 220 12.43 -3.62 5.07
CA VAL A 220 13.86 -3.69 4.77
C VAL A 220 14.66 -4.39 5.87
N ALA A 221 14.30 -4.26 7.14
CA ALA A 221 14.97 -4.94 8.24
C ALA A 221 14.80 -6.47 8.12
N ARG A 222 13.58 -6.93 7.88
CA ARG A 222 13.24 -8.35 7.69
C ARG A 222 13.84 -8.90 6.40
N SER A 223 13.91 -8.10 5.33
CA SER A 223 14.60 -8.46 4.09
C SER A 223 16.11 -8.59 4.32
N ALA A 224 16.73 -7.68 5.09
CA ALA A 224 18.15 -7.75 5.41
C ALA A 224 18.52 -9.03 6.17
N VAL A 225 17.67 -9.51 7.10
CA VAL A 225 17.85 -10.81 7.76
C VAL A 225 17.88 -11.94 6.72
N ARG A 226 16.92 -11.96 5.78
CA ARG A 226 16.82 -12.97 4.71
C ARG A 226 18.00 -12.93 3.74
N LEU A 227 18.58 -11.75 3.54
CA LEU A 227 19.77 -11.54 2.71
C LEU A 227 21.09 -11.88 3.42
N GLY A 228 21.03 -12.50 4.61
CA GLY A 228 22.16 -13.06 5.33
C GLY A 228 22.88 -12.10 6.30
N ALA A 229 22.25 -10.96 6.65
CA ALA A 229 22.83 -10.04 7.62
C ALA A 229 23.12 -10.75 8.94
N LYS A 230 24.33 -10.54 9.49
CA LYS A 230 24.74 -11.09 10.79
C LYS A 230 23.95 -10.49 11.96
N ARG A 231 23.61 -9.20 11.83
CA ARG A 231 22.88 -8.43 12.85
C ARG A 231 22.12 -7.29 12.20
N VAL A 232 20.85 -7.14 12.56
CA VAL A 232 20.01 -6.03 12.10
C VAL A 232 19.47 -5.27 13.30
N ARG A 233 19.72 -3.95 13.35
CA ARG A 233 19.21 -3.04 14.38
C ARG A 233 18.34 -1.98 13.76
N ILE A 234 17.22 -1.66 14.40
CA ILE A 234 16.26 -0.66 13.95
C ILE A 234 16.34 0.53 14.91
N ALA A 235 16.86 1.67 14.46
CA ALA A 235 16.93 2.89 15.24
C ALA A 235 15.70 3.77 15.01
N TYR A 236 14.93 4.04 16.06
CA TYR A 236 13.72 4.84 15.98
C TYR A 236 13.69 5.94 17.03
N ARG A 237 13.42 7.19 16.61
CA ARG A 237 13.51 8.39 17.46
C ARG A 237 12.38 8.57 18.48
N ARG A 238 11.30 7.75 18.42
CA ARG A 238 10.18 7.76 19.37
C ARG A 238 10.06 6.41 20.04
N ARG A 239 9.04 6.21 20.88
CA ARG A 239 8.75 4.92 21.50
C ARG A 239 8.20 3.93 20.47
N ARG A 240 8.31 2.64 20.76
CA ARG A 240 7.68 1.57 19.98
C ARG A 240 6.19 1.85 19.73
N VAL A 241 5.44 2.24 20.74
CA VAL A 241 3.99 2.55 20.61
C VAL A 241 3.68 3.75 19.72
N ASP A 242 4.67 4.59 19.39
CA ASP A 242 4.54 5.73 18.49
C ASP A 242 4.97 5.38 17.05
N MET A 243 5.33 4.14 16.77
CA MET A 243 5.67 3.68 15.43
C MET A 243 4.42 3.72 14.54
N THR A 244 4.63 3.94 13.23
CA THR A 244 3.56 3.90 12.24
C THR A 244 3.47 2.56 11.53
N ALA A 245 4.43 1.68 11.76
CA ALA A 245 4.33 0.29 11.33
C ALA A 245 3.20 -0.42 12.08
N MET A 246 2.62 -1.41 11.45
CA MET A 246 1.65 -2.30 12.09
C MET A 246 2.35 -3.09 13.20
N GLU A 247 1.65 -3.32 14.32
CA GLU A 247 2.23 -4.06 15.46
C GLU A 247 2.69 -5.46 15.04
N GLU A 248 1.94 -6.13 14.19
CA GLU A 248 2.28 -7.46 13.62
C GLU A 248 3.61 -7.44 12.84
N GLU A 249 3.92 -6.34 12.15
CA GLU A 249 5.19 -6.19 11.41
C GLU A 249 6.36 -5.88 12.36
N ILE A 250 6.10 -5.12 13.43
CA ILE A 250 7.10 -4.84 14.46
C ILE A 250 7.44 -6.13 15.22
N GLU A 251 6.42 -6.88 15.65
CA GLU A 251 6.59 -8.16 16.32
C GLU A 251 7.29 -9.15 15.41
N GLY A 252 6.85 -9.25 14.15
CA GLY A 252 7.49 -10.11 13.16
C GLY A 252 8.98 -9.80 12.95
N ALA A 253 9.37 -8.53 12.93
CA ALA A 253 10.77 -8.14 12.82
C ALA A 253 11.59 -8.57 14.08
N ILE A 254 11.02 -8.40 15.27
CA ILE A 254 11.67 -8.80 16.54
C ILE A 254 11.81 -10.33 16.63
N GLU A 255 10.75 -11.08 16.27
CA GLU A 255 10.78 -12.55 16.23
C GLU A 255 11.82 -13.09 15.24
N GLU A 256 12.04 -12.36 14.14
CA GLU A 256 13.05 -12.68 13.12
C GLU A 256 14.47 -12.25 13.50
N GLY A 257 14.67 -11.75 14.73
CA GLY A 257 15.99 -11.42 15.29
C GLY A 257 16.44 -9.97 15.09
N CYS A 258 15.56 -9.06 14.61
CA CYS A 258 15.89 -7.65 14.57
C CYS A 258 15.85 -7.02 15.97
N GLU A 259 16.86 -6.21 16.30
CA GLU A 259 16.94 -5.48 17.56
C GLU A 259 16.30 -4.08 17.41
N LEU A 260 15.22 -3.82 18.13
CA LEU A 260 14.58 -2.51 18.14
C LEU A 260 15.19 -1.58 19.17
N LEU A 261 15.74 -0.45 18.75
CA LEU A 261 16.28 0.64 19.56
C LEU A 261 15.35 1.84 19.45
N ASP A 262 14.30 1.85 20.25
CA ASP A 262 13.40 3.00 20.36
C ASP A 262 14.02 4.16 21.14
N LEU A 263 13.47 5.38 21.02
CA LEU A 263 14.01 6.60 21.64
C LEU A 263 15.48 6.89 21.26
N HIS A 264 15.90 6.51 20.04
CA HIS A 264 17.23 6.78 19.51
C HIS A 264 17.14 7.52 18.16
N ALA A 265 17.50 8.79 18.13
CA ALA A 265 17.53 9.59 16.92
C ALA A 265 18.89 9.51 16.23
N PRO A 266 18.97 9.40 14.90
CA PRO A 266 20.23 9.44 14.18
C PRO A 266 20.91 10.81 14.35
N LEU A 267 22.21 10.82 14.60
CA LEU A 267 23.01 12.02 14.84
C LEU A 267 24.01 12.28 13.72
N ARG A 268 24.84 11.29 13.40
CA ARG A 268 25.81 11.30 12.30
C ARG A 268 26.22 9.88 11.96
N ILE A 269 26.75 9.70 10.75
CA ILE A 269 27.35 8.44 10.32
C ILE A 269 28.88 8.62 10.38
N GLU A 270 29.54 7.71 11.09
CA GLU A 270 31.00 7.62 11.14
C GLU A 270 31.49 6.94 9.89
N VAL A 271 32.49 7.54 9.24
CA VAL A 271 33.03 7.07 7.98
C VAL A 271 34.47 6.62 8.19
N ASP A 272 34.84 5.48 7.64
CA ASP A 272 36.20 4.94 7.69
C ASP A 272 37.16 5.68 6.72
N ASN A 273 38.45 5.36 6.78
CA ASN A 273 39.46 5.95 5.92
C ASN A 273 39.29 5.62 4.42
N GLN A 274 38.37 4.73 4.07
CA GLN A 274 38.04 4.35 2.69
C GLN A 274 36.72 4.98 2.21
N GLY A 275 36.11 5.85 3.00
CA GLY A 275 34.84 6.50 2.66
C GLY A 275 33.60 5.64 2.91
N ARG A 276 33.69 4.53 3.67
CA ARG A 276 32.60 3.62 3.94
C ARG A 276 32.00 3.87 5.32
N ALA A 277 30.72 3.60 5.48
CA ALA A 277 30.04 3.62 6.77
C ALA A 277 30.71 2.61 7.74
N ALA A 278 31.02 3.08 8.96
CA ALA A 278 31.64 2.28 10.03
C ALA A 278 30.79 2.25 11.30
N ALA A 279 29.95 3.24 11.52
CA ALA A 279 28.96 3.27 12.60
C ALA A 279 27.88 4.33 12.38
N LEU A 280 26.70 4.09 12.91
CA LEU A 280 25.71 5.13 13.14
C LEU A 280 25.82 5.62 14.60
N TRP A 281 26.02 6.90 14.80
CA TRP A 281 25.87 7.53 16.10
C TRP A 281 24.42 7.95 16.31
N VAL A 282 23.83 7.56 17.42
CA VAL A 282 22.46 7.89 17.78
C VAL A 282 22.40 8.64 19.10
N GLN A 283 21.53 9.64 19.16
CA GLN A 283 21.27 10.41 20.37
C GLN A 283 20.05 9.85 21.09
N PRO A 284 20.19 9.37 22.34
CA PRO A 284 19.04 8.98 23.15
C PRO A 284 18.03 10.12 23.30
N GLN A 285 16.75 9.77 23.26
CA GLN A 285 15.64 10.72 23.31
C GLN A 285 14.81 10.53 24.56
N ILE A 286 14.06 11.56 24.92
CA ILE A 286 12.96 11.51 25.90
C ILE A 286 11.67 11.97 25.21
N ILE A 287 10.54 11.70 25.85
CA ILE A 287 9.23 12.09 25.35
C ILE A 287 9.00 13.58 25.69
N GLY A 288 8.77 14.38 24.67
CA GLY A 288 8.39 15.77 24.77
C GLY A 288 6.87 15.99 24.61
N PRO A 289 6.45 17.24 24.42
CA PRO A 289 5.06 17.60 24.30
C PRO A 289 4.39 16.97 23.06
N MET A 290 3.07 16.82 23.11
CA MET A 290 2.27 16.32 21.99
C MET A 290 2.16 17.39 20.89
N LYS A 291 2.43 17.00 19.64
CA LYS A 291 2.21 17.83 18.45
C LYS A 291 1.59 16.98 17.36
N HIS A 292 0.46 17.45 16.82
CA HIS A 292 -0.32 16.70 15.79
C HIS A 292 -0.63 15.25 16.20
N GLY A 293 -1.04 15.04 17.46
CA GLY A 293 -1.41 13.73 17.99
C GLY A 293 -0.25 12.78 18.30
N ARG A 294 1.02 13.24 18.20
CA ARG A 294 2.21 12.41 18.48
C ARG A 294 3.20 13.15 19.36
N PRO A 295 3.92 12.46 20.29
CA PRO A 295 4.93 13.08 21.10
C PRO A 295 6.13 13.54 20.26
N VAL A 296 6.61 14.75 20.52
CA VAL A 296 7.85 15.25 19.91
C VAL A 296 9.04 14.64 20.65
N PRO A 297 9.97 13.96 19.96
CA PRO A 297 11.19 13.48 20.61
C PRO A 297 12.07 14.67 21.01
N MET A 298 12.61 14.63 22.23
CA MET A 298 13.53 15.63 22.77
C MET A 298 14.85 14.97 23.13
N VAL A 299 15.94 15.70 22.98
CA VAL A 299 17.28 15.21 23.31
C VAL A 299 17.38 14.88 24.80
N SER A 300 17.82 13.68 25.13
CA SER A 300 18.16 13.26 26.48
C SER A 300 19.52 13.80 26.90
N THR A 301 19.76 13.92 28.22
CA THR A 301 21.06 14.23 28.80
C THR A 301 22.09 13.09 28.73
N LYS A 302 21.64 11.87 28.27
CA LYS A 302 22.52 10.73 28.07
C LYS A 302 23.47 10.96 26.91
N ALA A 303 24.70 10.45 27.03
CA ALA A 303 25.67 10.50 25.93
C ALA A 303 25.18 9.78 24.67
N PRO A 304 25.60 10.24 23.47
CA PRO A 304 25.37 9.53 22.22
C PRO A 304 25.90 8.09 22.26
N VAL A 305 25.22 7.19 21.59
CA VAL A 305 25.58 5.78 21.49
C VAL A 305 26.13 5.47 20.10
N ARG A 306 27.24 4.77 20.04
CA ARG A 306 27.84 4.29 18.79
C ARG A 306 27.31 2.90 18.42
N LEU A 307 26.68 2.80 17.28
CA LEU A 307 26.20 1.53 16.69
C LEU A 307 27.12 1.17 15.52
N GLY A 308 28.13 0.33 15.76
CA GLY A 308 29.04 -0.15 14.68
C GLY A 308 28.23 -0.85 13.60
N CYS A 309 28.44 -0.56 12.32
CA CYS A 309 27.74 -1.18 11.21
C CYS A 309 28.50 -1.04 9.91
N ASP A 310 28.25 -1.97 8.99
CA ASP A 310 28.77 -1.94 7.62
C ASP A 310 27.83 -1.19 6.68
N ILE A 311 26.51 -1.22 7.00
CA ILE A 311 25.44 -0.65 6.17
C ILE A 311 24.46 0.10 7.03
N VAL A 312 24.05 1.28 6.55
CA VAL A 312 22.94 2.07 7.11
C VAL A 312 21.82 2.14 6.08
N ILE A 313 20.62 1.66 6.40
CA ILE A 313 19.45 1.72 5.52
C ILE A 313 18.52 2.84 6.00
N VAL A 314 18.27 3.82 5.13
CA VAL A 314 17.45 5.00 5.43
C VAL A 314 16.00 4.76 5.05
N ALA A 315 15.09 4.67 6.04
CA ALA A 315 13.67 4.37 5.88
C ALA A 315 12.75 5.42 6.55
N ILE A 316 13.01 6.71 6.29
CA ILE A 316 12.32 7.83 6.97
C ILE A 316 11.15 8.44 6.19
N GLY A 317 10.72 7.79 5.13
CA GLY A 317 9.59 8.17 4.29
C GLY A 317 9.94 8.33 2.83
N GLN A 318 8.93 8.61 2.04
CA GLN A 318 9.01 8.70 0.59
C GLN A 318 8.64 10.09 0.09
N GLY A 319 9.13 10.46 -1.08
CA GLY A 319 8.83 11.69 -1.79
C GLY A 319 8.14 11.41 -3.14
N ILE A 320 7.68 12.48 -3.77
CA ILE A 320 6.97 12.46 -5.04
C ILE A 320 7.84 13.14 -6.10
N GLU A 321 8.00 12.50 -7.25
CA GLU A 321 8.74 13.05 -8.38
C GLU A 321 7.84 13.97 -9.22
N SER A 322 7.46 15.11 -8.67
CA SER A 322 6.48 16.02 -9.25
C SER A 322 7.08 17.19 -10.06
N LYS A 323 8.42 17.33 -10.05
CA LYS A 323 9.10 18.49 -10.66
C LYS A 323 8.84 18.64 -12.17
N GLU A 324 8.86 17.53 -12.91
CA GLU A 324 8.65 17.56 -14.36
C GLU A 324 7.19 17.94 -14.70
N PHE A 325 6.25 17.53 -13.86
CA PHE A 325 4.84 17.93 -13.99
C PHE A 325 4.64 19.42 -13.67
N GLU A 326 5.35 19.94 -12.66
CA GLU A 326 5.32 21.37 -12.31
C GLU A 326 5.81 22.25 -13.46
N LYS A 327 6.89 21.86 -14.14
CA LYS A 327 7.42 22.56 -15.33
C LYS A 327 6.40 22.61 -16.48
N GLN A 328 5.48 21.66 -16.55
CA GLN A 328 4.42 21.56 -17.54
C GLN A 328 3.10 22.23 -17.10
N GLY A 329 3.14 23.04 -16.04
CA GLY A 329 2.02 23.81 -15.55
C GLY A 329 1.07 23.05 -14.61
N ILE A 330 1.38 21.79 -14.22
CA ILE A 330 0.59 21.09 -13.21
C ILE A 330 0.89 21.72 -11.83
N PRO A 331 -0.12 22.16 -11.07
CA PRO A 331 0.09 22.84 -9.81
C PRO A 331 0.67 21.88 -8.76
N VAL A 332 1.82 22.26 -8.22
CA VAL A 332 2.53 21.50 -7.18
C VAL A 332 2.76 22.38 -5.96
N LYS A 333 2.52 21.84 -4.77
CA LYS A 333 2.79 22.53 -3.52
C LYS A 333 3.51 21.62 -2.54
N ARG A 334 4.70 22.02 -2.11
CA ARG A 334 5.56 21.20 -1.22
C ARG A 334 5.81 19.78 -1.76
N GLY A 335 5.95 19.65 -3.07
CA GLY A 335 6.20 18.38 -3.75
C GLY A 335 4.96 17.50 -3.99
N VAL A 336 3.76 17.90 -3.59
CA VAL A 336 2.50 17.20 -3.88
C VAL A 336 1.72 17.91 -4.98
N ILE A 337 1.10 17.16 -5.87
CA ILE A 337 0.21 17.71 -6.89
C ILE A 337 -1.07 18.23 -6.22
N GLU A 338 -1.46 19.47 -6.52
CA GLU A 338 -2.68 20.04 -5.99
C GLU A 338 -3.89 19.61 -6.85
N ALA A 339 -4.77 18.81 -6.27
CA ALA A 339 -6.03 18.39 -6.87
C ALA A 339 -7.23 18.87 -6.04
N MET A 340 -8.38 19.00 -6.69
CA MET A 340 -9.66 19.25 -6.05
C MET A 340 -10.23 17.97 -5.45
N SER A 341 -11.31 18.07 -4.66
CA SER A 341 -11.98 16.88 -4.09
C SER A 341 -12.51 15.90 -5.14
N TRP A 342 -12.80 16.39 -6.33
CA TRP A 342 -13.21 15.60 -7.49
C TRP A 342 -12.03 15.24 -8.43
N SER A 343 -10.82 15.16 -7.90
CA SER A 343 -9.58 14.74 -8.56
C SER A 343 -9.04 15.62 -9.68
N GLY A 344 -9.79 16.60 -10.22
CA GLY A 344 -9.27 17.57 -11.20
C GLY A 344 -8.12 18.39 -10.61
N VAL A 345 -7.07 18.66 -11.39
CA VAL A 345 -5.96 19.52 -10.94
C VAL A 345 -6.43 20.95 -10.68
N LYS A 346 -5.84 21.61 -9.65
CA LYS A 346 -6.27 22.95 -9.20
C LYS A 346 -5.79 24.08 -10.12
N THR A 347 -6.09 24.00 -11.40
CA THR A 347 -5.83 25.10 -12.34
C THR A 347 -6.98 25.28 -13.31
N LYS A 348 -7.25 26.52 -13.71
CA LYS A 348 -8.27 26.81 -14.73
C LYS A 348 -7.73 26.68 -16.15
N ASP A 349 -6.42 26.71 -16.31
CA ASP A 349 -5.75 26.71 -17.60
C ASP A 349 -5.58 25.31 -18.20
N ILE A 350 -5.73 24.27 -17.37
CA ILE A 350 -5.58 22.88 -17.78
C ILE A 350 -6.88 22.14 -17.46
N THR A 351 -7.65 21.80 -18.48
CA THR A 351 -8.86 20.97 -18.37
C THR A 351 -8.57 19.54 -18.80
N GLY A 352 -9.35 18.56 -18.32
CA GLY A 352 -9.21 17.16 -18.68
C GLY A 352 -8.03 16.45 -18.02
N VAL A 353 -7.34 17.11 -17.08
CA VAL A 353 -6.25 16.48 -16.29
C VAL A 353 -6.69 16.28 -14.86
N PHE A 354 -6.50 15.07 -14.38
CA PHE A 354 -6.87 14.60 -13.04
C PHE A 354 -5.64 14.04 -12.32
N ALA A 355 -5.66 14.03 -10.99
CA ALA A 355 -4.60 13.45 -10.21
C ALA A 355 -5.16 12.79 -8.95
N GLY A 356 -4.51 11.74 -8.46
CA GLY A 356 -4.94 11.05 -7.24
C GLY A 356 -3.93 10.05 -6.69
N GLY A 357 -4.23 9.52 -5.50
CA GLY A 357 -3.34 8.66 -4.75
C GLY A 357 -2.20 9.43 -4.09
N ASP A 358 -1.08 8.75 -3.84
CA ASP A 358 0.01 9.29 -3.02
C ASP A 358 0.67 10.55 -3.63
N CYS A 359 0.58 10.77 -4.94
CA CYS A 359 1.09 12.00 -5.56
C CYS A 359 0.29 13.27 -5.15
N VAL A 360 -0.92 13.09 -4.62
CA VAL A 360 -1.79 14.17 -4.13
C VAL A 360 -1.84 14.22 -2.61
N THR A 361 -1.90 13.06 -1.94
CA THR A 361 -2.08 12.99 -0.48
C THR A 361 -0.78 12.85 0.31
N GLY A 362 0.32 12.58 -0.36
CA GLY A 362 1.53 12.01 0.23
C GLY A 362 1.40 10.50 0.43
N PRO A 363 2.51 9.80 0.79
CA PRO A 363 2.52 8.36 0.99
C PRO A 363 1.45 7.89 1.97
N ALA A 364 0.64 6.92 1.54
CA ALA A 364 -0.49 6.41 2.30
C ALA A 364 -0.64 4.87 2.10
N THR A 365 -1.85 4.36 2.22
CA THR A 365 -2.12 2.91 2.10
C THR A 365 -2.62 2.54 0.71
N VAL A 366 -2.41 1.28 0.33
CA VAL A 366 -2.88 0.71 -0.94
C VAL A 366 -4.37 0.92 -1.15
N ILE A 367 -5.19 0.69 -0.12
CA ILE A 367 -6.65 0.86 -0.23
C ILE A 367 -7.07 2.31 -0.48
N ARG A 368 -6.28 3.30 -0.02
CA ARG A 368 -6.51 4.72 -0.33
C ARG A 368 -6.15 5.04 -1.76
N ALA A 369 -5.07 4.47 -2.28
CA ALA A 369 -4.69 4.62 -3.69
C ALA A 369 -5.75 4.01 -4.61
N ILE A 370 -6.26 2.81 -4.30
CA ILE A 370 -7.36 2.15 -5.02
C ILE A 370 -8.62 3.05 -4.99
N ALA A 371 -9.00 3.57 -3.83
CA ALA A 371 -10.15 4.45 -3.70
C ALA A 371 -10.00 5.75 -4.50
N ALA A 372 -8.79 6.33 -4.51
CA ALA A 372 -8.51 7.52 -5.31
C ALA A 372 -8.66 7.25 -6.82
N GLY A 373 -8.19 6.08 -7.30
CA GLY A 373 -8.38 5.64 -8.68
C GLY A 373 -9.85 5.47 -9.05
N LYS A 374 -10.65 4.87 -8.17
CA LYS A 374 -12.10 4.72 -8.37
C LYS A 374 -12.82 6.08 -8.44
N VAL A 375 -12.48 7.00 -7.51
CA VAL A 375 -13.05 8.36 -7.51
C VAL A 375 -12.66 9.11 -8.77
N ALA A 376 -11.39 9.03 -9.18
CA ALA A 376 -10.94 9.67 -10.42
C ALA A 376 -11.66 9.12 -11.64
N ALA A 377 -11.85 7.79 -11.72
CA ALA A 377 -12.58 7.16 -12.82
C ALA A 377 -14.02 7.69 -12.95
N ALA A 378 -14.76 7.80 -11.84
CA ALA A 378 -16.11 8.34 -11.84
C ALA A 378 -16.16 9.82 -12.28
N ASN A 379 -15.21 10.63 -11.82
CA ASN A 379 -15.15 12.04 -12.19
C ASN A 379 -14.68 12.26 -13.64
N ILE A 380 -13.82 11.38 -14.16
CA ILE A 380 -13.42 11.38 -15.57
C ILE A 380 -14.61 10.98 -16.45
N ASP A 381 -15.37 9.97 -16.08
CA ASP A 381 -16.57 9.53 -16.78
C ASP A 381 -17.60 10.66 -16.88
N GLU A 382 -17.85 11.38 -15.77
CA GLU A 382 -18.72 12.56 -15.73
C GLU A 382 -18.18 13.69 -16.62
N PHE A 383 -16.87 13.97 -16.55
CA PHE A 383 -16.21 14.99 -17.40
C PHE A 383 -16.36 14.68 -18.89
N LEU A 384 -16.30 13.38 -19.26
CA LEU A 384 -16.46 12.93 -20.64
C LEU A 384 -17.92 12.90 -21.11
N GLY A 385 -18.87 13.29 -20.24
CA GLY A 385 -20.30 13.41 -20.55
C GLY A 385 -21.12 12.17 -20.28
N TYR A 386 -20.60 11.23 -19.46
CA TYR A 386 -21.27 9.99 -19.07
C TYR A 386 -21.60 9.98 -17.59
N ASN A 387 -22.30 8.96 -17.14
CA ASN A 387 -22.60 8.73 -15.70
C ASN A 387 -22.85 7.24 -15.47
N HIS A 388 -21.82 6.43 -15.71
CA HIS A 388 -21.93 4.98 -15.52
C HIS A 388 -21.94 4.61 -14.04
N VAL A 389 -22.74 3.63 -13.68
CA VAL A 389 -22.84 3.08 -12.33
C VAL A 389 -22.25 1.67 -12.33
N ILE A 390 -21.20 1.46 -11.56
CA ILE A 390 -20.62 0.12 -11.36
C ILE A 390 -21.41 -0.59 -10.25
N SER A 391 -22.05 -1.69 -10.60
CA SER A 391 -22.80 -2.54 -9.68
C SER A 391 -22.21 -3.94 -9.61
N ALA A 392 -22.56 -4.67 -8.56
CA ALA A 392 -22.35 -6.12 -8.48
C ALA A 392 -23.71 -6.76 -8.43
N ASP A 393 -23.99 -7.65 -9.39
CA ASP A 393 -25.22 -8.44 -9.40
C ASP A 393 -25.03 -9.66 -8.46
N VAL A 394 -25.11 -9.39 -7.16
CA VAL A 394 -24.93 -10.39 -6.11
C VAL A 394 -26.02 -10.22 -5.07
N GLU A 395 -26.84 -11.25 -4.90
CA GLU A 395 -27.80 -11.30 -3.80
C GLU A 395 -27.05 -11.51 -2.47
N ILE A 396 -27.22 -10.53 -1.57
CA ILE A 396 -26.62 -10.59 -0.25
C ILE A 396 -27.53 -11.35 0.70
N PRO A 397 -26.99 -12.34 1.45
CA PRO A 397 -27.76 -13.13 2.39
C PRO A 397 -28.52 -12.27 3.41
N ARG A 398 -29.74 -12.64 3.71
CA ARG A 398 -30.56 -11.98 4.75
C ARG A 398 -29.86 -12.07 6.10
N VAL A 399 -30.07 -11.04 6.91
CA VAL A 399 -29.59 -11.05 8.30
C VAL A 399 -30.35 -12.09 9.09
N ARG A 400 -29.61 -12.95 9.79
CA ARG A 400 -30.18 -13.82 10.83
C ARG A 400 -29.88 -13.18 12.18
N LEU A 401 -30.87 -13.14 13.05
CA LEU A 401 -30.71 -12.73 14.46
C LEU A 401 -30.25 -13.95 15.26
N ASP A 402 -29.04 -14.42 14.92
CA ASP A 402 -28.44 -15.52 15.65
C ASP A 402 -27.85 -15.04 16.97
N ASP A 403 -27.59 -15.98 17.85
CA ASP A 403 -26.97 -15.72 19.14
C ASP A 403 -25.52 -15.25 18.93
N ASN A 404 -25.29 -13.95 19.12
CA ASN A 404 -23.97 -13.31 18.99
C ASN A 404 -23.14 -13.46 20.27
N ARG A 405 -23.00 -14.68 20.78
CA ARG A 405 -22.15 -14.97 21.94
C ARG A 405 -20.71 -14.55 21.67
N SER A 406 -20.03 -14.18 22.76
CA SER A 406 -18.59 -13.96 22.72
C SER A 406 -17.88 -15.25 22.31
N CYS A 407 -16.98 -15.13 21.33
CA CYS A 407 -16.08 -16.20 20.96
C CYS A 407 -14.74 -15.63 20.46
N ALA A 408 -13.67 -16.39 20.63
CA ALA A 408 -12.33 -15.98 20.26
C ALA A 408 -12.23 -15.65 18.76
N ARG A 409 -11.50 -14.58 18.43
CA ARG A 409 -11.11 -14.23 17.07
C ARG A 409 -10.19 -15.31 16.49
N VAL A 410 -10.41 -15.68 15.24
CA VAL A 410 -9.46 -16.49 14.48
C VAL A 410 -8.42 -15.57 13.85
N ASN A 411 -7.17 -15.76 14.22
CA ASN A 411 -6.04 -15.05 13.63
C ASN A 411 -5.43 -15.86 12.48
N MET A 412 -4.80 -15.16 11.54
CA MET A 412 -4.08 -15.81 10.45
C MET A 412 -2.87 -16.54 11.03
N LYS A 413 -2.62 -17.76 10.55
CA LYS A 413 -1.42 -18.51 10.90
C LYS A 413 -0.23 -17.94 10.15
N VAL A 414 0.91 -17.92 10.81
CA VAL A 414 2.17 -17.42 10.27
C VAL A 414 3.22 -18.50 10.45
N ARG A 415 4.05 -18.73 9.43
CA ARG A 415 5.20 -19.65 9.48
C ARG A 415 6.12 -19.31 10.65
N GLN A 416 6.73 -20.33 11.26
CA GLN A 416 7.67 -20.14 12.37
C GLN A 416 8.83 -19.24 11.96
N ALA A 417 9.26 -18.35 12.87
CA ALA A 417 10.32 -17.37 12.58
C ALA A 417 11.62 -18.05 12.10
N SER A 418 12.02 -19.16 12.73
CA SER A 418 13.22 -19.94 12.35
C SER A 418 13.18 -20.53 10.94
N GLU A 419 12.00 -20.68 10.35
CA GLU A 419 11.82 -21.16 8.99
C GLU A 419 11.67 -19.99 8.00
N ARG A 420 10.82 -19.04 8.32
CA ARG A 420 10.48 -17.94 7.39
C ARG A 420 11.64 -16.97 7.13
N ILE A 421 12.68 -16.93 7.98
CA ILE A 421 13.89 -16.13 7.76
C ILE A 421 14.84 -16.71 6.69
N LYS A 422 14.63 -17.95 6.26
CA LYS A 422 15.52 -18.66 5.33
C LYS A 422 15.21 -18.38 3.85
N ASP A 423 14.05 -17.81 3.57
CA ASP A 423 13.53 -17.61 2.22
C ASP A 423 12.64 -16.37 2.11
N PHE A 424 12.21 -16.06 0.89
CA PHE A 424 11.25 -15.01 0.59
C PHE A 424 9.84 -15.55 0.27
N GLU A 425 9.55 -16.80 0.65
CA GLU A 425 8.23 -17.39 0.50
C GLU A 425 7.21 -16.73 1.42
N LEU A 426 5.93 -16.79 1.02
CA LEU A 426 4.83 -16.20 1.77
C LEU A 426 4.84 -16.66 3.24
N ILE A 427 4.81 -15.69 4.15
CA ILE A 427 4.89 -15.95 5.59
C ILE A 427 3.54 -16.31 6.22
N GLU A 428 2.43 -15.88 5.63
CA GLU A 428 1.08 -16.05 6.16
C GLU A 428 0.38 -17.24 5.49
N GLU A 429 -0.03 -18.24 6.28
CA GLU A 429 -0.59 -19.50 5.77
C GLU A 429 -2.09 -19.45 5.44
N GLY A 430 -2.82 -18.49 6.02
CA GLY A 430 -4.26 -18.38 5.79
C GLY A 430 -5.11 -19.04 6.89
N MET A 431 -6.38 -19.33 6.56
CA MET A 431 -7.37 -19.98 7.43
C MET A 431 -7.84 -21.29 6.81
N THR A 432 -8.23 -22.28 7.63
CA THR A 432 -9.01 -23.44 7.17
C THR A 432 -10.46 -23.03 6.90
N CYS A 433 -11.22 -23.90 6.22
CA CYS A 433 -12.66 -23.67 5.98
C CYS A 433 -13.45 -23.53 7.29
N GLU A 434 -13.12 -24.34 8.30
CA GLU A 434 -13.74 -24.31 9.62
C GLU A 434 -13.45 -22.99 10.34
N GLU A 435 -12.17 -22.57 10.34
CA GLU A 435 -11.70 -21.32 10.94
C GLU A 435 -12.38 -20.11 10.27
N ALA A 436 -12.42 -20.08 8.94
CA ALA A 436 -13.06 -19.00 8.20
C ALA A 436 -14.57 -18.94 8.45
N CYS A 437 -15.23 -20.10 8.51
CA CYS A 437 -16.66 -20.18 8.82
C CYS A 437 -16.93 -19.70 10.27
N GLN A 438 -16.11 -20.12 11.24
CA GLN A 438 -16.19 -19.65 12.63
C GLN A 438 -16.04 -18.14 12.69
N GLU A 439 -15.01 -17.58 12.07
CA GLU A 439 -14.70 -16.17 12.08
C GLU A 439 -15.80 -15.34 11.38
N ALA A 440 -16.27 -15.81 10.23
CA ALA A 440 -17.32 -15.12 9.49
C ALA A 440 -18.66 -15.06 10.26
N ARG A 441 -19.00 -16.09 11.04
CA ARG A 441 -20.19 -16.12 11.90
C ARG A 441 -20.14 -15.14 13.07
N ARG A 442 -18.97 -14.65 13.45
CA ARG A 442 -18.83 -13.60 14.46
C ARG A 442 -19.37 -12.24 13.99
N CYS A 443 -19.59 -12.06 12.69
CA CYS A 443 -20.08 -10.81 12.12
C CYS A 443 -21.51 -10.53 12.55
N ILE A 444 -21.73 -9.44 13.30
CA ILE A 444 -23.04 -8.99 13.78
C ILE A 444 -23.92 -8.33 12.70
N ARG A 445 -23.48 -8.29 11.45
CA ARG A 445 -24.21 -7.71 10.32
C ARG A 445 -24.71 -6.29 10.57
N CYS A 446 -23.87 -5.45 11.16
CA CYS A 446 -24.19 -4.05 11.46
C CYS A 446 -24.44 -3.17 10.21
N ASP A 447 -24.18 -3.69 9.02
CA ASP A 447 -24.59 -3.12 7.73
C ASP A 447 -26.11 -3.00 7.59
N HIS A 448 -26.89 -3.84 8.28
CA HIS A 448 -28.34 -3.79 8.32
C HIS A 448 -28.92 -3.03 9.49
N PHE A 449 -28.16 -2.87 10.58
CA PHE A 449 -28.61 -2.24 11.82
C PHE A 449 -27.68 -1.12 12.25
N GLY A 450 -28.19 -0.17 13.02
CA GLY A 450 -27.41 0.91 13.61
C GLY A 450 -27.16 2.06 12.65
N PHE A 451 -25.90 2.45 12.46
CA PHE A 451 -25.54 3.69 11.76
C PHE A 451 -26.09 3.80 10.33
N GLY A 452 -26.12 2.70 9.60
CA GLY A 452 -26.69 2.66 8.26
C GLY A 452 -28.20 3.00 8.25
N ILE A 453 -28.96 2.47 9.19
CA ILE A 453 -30.40 2.74 9.35
C ILE A 453 -30.61 4.21 9.73
N LEU A 454 -29.87 4.71 10.71
CA LEU A 454 -29.97 6.10 11.18
C LEU A 454 -29.60 7.13 10.12
N LYS A 455 -28.80 6.76 9.14
CA LYS A 455 -28.42 7.61 7.99
C LYS A 455 -29.13 7.26 6.68
N GLY A 456 -30.29 6.63 6.74
CA GLY A 456 -31.05 6.27 5.55
C GLY A 456 -30.66 4.94 4.93
N GLY A 457 -29.96 4.08 5.70
CA GLY A 457 -29.65 2.74 5.30
C GLY A 457 -28.41 2.63 4.40
N ARG A 458 -28.38 1.58 3.61
CA ARG A 458 -27.32 1.26 2.68
C ARG A 458 -27.25 2.30 1.57
N ILE A 459 -26.11 2.94 1.37
CA ILE A 459 -25.89 3.79 0.21
C ILE A 459 -25.70 2.88 -1.00
N GLU A 460 -26.68 2.81 -1.86
CA GLU A 460 -26.62 2.00 -3.09
C GLU A 460 -25.87 2.70 -4.22
N LYS A 461 -25.66 4.01 -4.10
CA LYS A 461 -24.94 4.82 -5.10
C LYS A 461 -23.61 5.29 -4.51
N TRP A 462 -22.56 4.98 -5.19
CA TRP A 462 -21.22 5.53 -5.04
C TRP A 462 -20.89 6.32 -6.28
#